data_0f2e2801472500228ede1d9cc55e8f56
#
_entry.id   0f2e2801472500228ede1d9cc55e8f56
#
_cell.length_a   1.000
_cell.length_b   1.000
_cell.length_c   1.000
_cell.angle_alpha   90.00
_cell.angle_beta   90.00
_cell.angle_gamma   90.00
#
_symmetry.space_group_name_H-M   'P 1'
#
loop_
_entity.id
_entity.type
_entity.pdbx_description
1 polymer ?
#
loop_
_entity_poly.entity_id
_entity_poly.type
_entity_poly.pdbx_seq_one_letter_code
_entity_poly.pdbx_strand_id
1 'polypeptide(L)'
;MRQKKIWGVLTAALAAVAVGTCALSGAALETGSGEPGELQAFLLGRTESGSQDLNADGITDGMDLAALRQKAAQEQEIQDGYTGFIRTQGKLLVDEDGKQYIIKGMAFGNEVWSNPSTPPTLHHNAESYQELAEMGFDSVRFYLNYGMFESDSDPYTYREEGFQWLDTNIAWAKAAGIRLVLNMHYPEGGYQSQGNGTALWTEPENQKRLSALWQAIAQRYADEPVILGYGLVNEPVVAASDGTAALKLWQSVAQELTDSIRTVDQNHMIFVERMCAAQNLAGTQEQWINFNDENNYVHLDDDNAVYEFHYYDPHAFTHQGFDWAGTLGNDVTYPDENYMVSTGNAQWATSTFSGEKADTSTDEWQYLRSGRITPKSDGTQM
;
A
#
# COMPACT_ATOMS: atom_id res chain seq x y z
N MET A 1 -57.57 -5.27 49.88
CA MET A 1 -56.70 -4.83 50.98
C MET A 1 -55.31 -4.52 50.46
N ARG A 2 -54.92 -3.25 50.68
CA ARG A 2 -53.56 -2.66 50.62
C ARG A 2 -52.62 -2.98 49.48
N GLN A 3 -52.56 -1.98 48.59
CA GLN A 3 -51.40 -1.64 47.76
C GLN A 3 -50.18 -1.35 48.62
N LYS A 4 -49.00 -1.73 48.17
CA LYS A 4 -47.74 -1.00 48.48
C LYS A 4 -46.99 -0.78 47.18
N LYS A 5 -46.88 0.51 46.81
CA LYS A 5 -45.92 1.05 45.86
C LYS A 5 -44.53 0.94 46.49
N ILE A 6 -43.56 0.50 45.70
CA ILE A 6 -42.16 0.72 46.04
C ILE A 6 -41.53 1.44 44.83
N TRP A 7 -41.06 2.66 45.05
CA TRP A 7 -40.22 3.45 44.18
C TRP A 7 -38.79 2.87 44.23
N GLY A 8 -38.25 2.55 43.12
CA GLY A 8 -36.82 2.21 42.96
C GLY A 8 -36.13 3.36 42.29
N VAL A 9 -35.19 3.93 42.99
CA VAL A 9 -34.30 5.02 42.58
C VAL A 9 -33.31 4.49 41.55
N LEU A 10 -33.25 5.11 40.35
CA LEU A 10 -32.16 4.97 39.41
C LEU A 10 -30.93 5.68 39.98
N THR A 11 -29.95 4.95 40.41
CA THR A 11 -28.59 5.44 40.63
C THR A 11 -27.77 5.15 39.37
N ALA A 12 -27.41 6.22 38.65
CA ALA A 12 -26.41 6.17 37.60
C ALA A 12 -25.04 5.93 38.25
N ALA A 13 -24.46 4.77 37.98
CA ALA A 13 -23.07 4.50 38.34
C ALA A 13 -22.16 5.02 37.21
N LEU A 14 -21.49 6.14 37.46
CA LEU A 14 -20.30 6.51 36.71
C LEU A 14 -19.19 5.48 37.01
N ALA A 15 -18.85 4.68 36.05
CA ALA A 15 -17.62 3.86 36.10
C ALA A 15 -16.44 4.77 35.75
N ALA A 16 -15.71 5.24 36.75
CA ALA A 16 -14.39 5.80 36.57
C ALA A 16 -13.43 4.64 36.19
N VAL A 17 -12.94 4.62 34.96
CA VAL A 17 -11.84 3.75 34.57
C VAL A 17 -10.58 4.33 35.20
N ALA A 18 -10.12 3.71 36.26
CA ALA A 18 -8.80 3.96 36.81
C ALA A 18 -7.79 3.27 35.85
N VAL A 19 -7.03 4.08 35.12
CA VAL A 19 -5.83 3.62 34.41
C VAL A 19 -4.82 3.20 35.48
N GLY A 20 -4.71 1.90 35.69
CA GLY A 20 -3.68 1.32 36.54
C GLY A 20 -2.33 1.38 35.80
N THR A 21 -1.45 2.23 36.28
CA THR A 21 -0.04 2.20 35.91
C THR A 21 0.57 0.90 36.42
N CYS A 22 0.69 -0.12 35.57
CA CYS A 22 1.60 -1.23 35.78
C CYS A 22 3.01 -0.72 35.49
N ALA A 23 3.77 -0.49 36.54
CA ALA A 23 5.21 -0.32 36.43
C ALA A 23 5.85 -1.69 36.04
N LEU A 24 6.12 -1.87 34.77
CA LEU A 24 7.05 -2.89 34.31
C LEU A 24 8.47 -2.35 34.52
N SER A 25 9.18 -2.92 35.50
CA SER A 25 10.61 -2.76 35.65
C SER A 25 11.32 -3.60 34.58
N GLY A 26 11.33 -3.09 33.36
CA GLY A 26 12.26 -3.50 32.31
C GLY A 26 13.27 -2.37 32.14
N ALA A 27 14.54 -2.66 32.02
CA ALA A 27 15.58 -1.68 31.79
C ALA A 27 15.17 -0.82 30.58
N ALA A 28 14.75 0.40 30.85
CA ALA A 28 14.52 1.39 29.81
C ALA A 28 15.88 1.62 29.13
N LEU A 29 15.99 1.26 27.88
CA LEU A 29 16.85 1.99 26.98
C LEU A 29 16.39 3.44 27.11
N GLU A 30 17.24 4.30 27.69
CA GLU A 30 17.03 5.73 27.64
C GLU A 30 17.06 6.13 26.17
N THR A 31 15.91 6.10 25.50
CA THR A 31 15.73 6.76 24.23
C THR A 31 15.80 8.24 24.52
N GLY A 32 16.98 8.83 24.30
CA GLY A 32 17.16 10.26 24.43
C GLY A 32 16.13 10.98 23.59
N SER A 33 15.29 11.79 24.22
CA SER A 33 14.37 12.72 23.56
C SER A 33 15.21 13.88 23.00
N GLY A 34 16.03 13.61 21.98
CA GLY A 34 16.81 14.65 21.33
C GLY A 34 15.96 15.42 20.34
N GLU A 35 16.01 16.73 20.40
CA GLU A 35 15.42 17.57 19.40
C GLU A 35 16.20 17.42 18.06
N PRO A 36 15.55 17.43 16.89
CA PRO A 36 16.23 17.34 15.59
C PRO A 36 17.33 18.41 15.42
N GLY A 37 17.19 19.54 16.09
CA GLY A 37 18.18 20.63 16.09
C GLY A 37 19.48 20.27 16.79
N GLU A 38 19.45 19.47 17.84
CA GLU A 38 20.63 19.03 18.59
C GLU A 38 21.47 18.05 17.76
N LEU A 39 20.83 17.04 17.18
CA LEU A 39 21.52 16.10 16.28
C LEU A 39 22.07 16.80 15.05
N GLN A 40 21.33 17.76 14.47
CA GLN A 40 21.83 18.56 13.36
C GLN A 40 23.07 19.38 13.77
N ALA A 41 23.07 19.98 14.97
CA ALA A 41 24.21 20.74 15.46
C ALA A 41 25.44 19.83 15.69
N PHE A 42 25.25 18.63 16.19
CA PHE A 42 26.29 17.60 16.33
C PHE A 42 26.89 17.23 14.96
N LEU A 43 26.05 16.87 13.98
CA LEU A 43 26.49 16.49 12.64
C LEU A 43 27.23 17.63 11.90
N LEU A 44 26.93 18.88 12.25
CA LEU A 44 27.64 20.07 11.73
C LEU A 44 28.89 20.43 12.53
N GLY A 45 29.28 19.61 13.54
CA GLY A 45 30.44 19.87 14.39
C GLY A 45 30.31 21.11 15.28
N ARG A 46 29.10 21.53 15.58
CA ARG A 46 28.80 22.71 16.42
C ARG A 46 28.72 22.38 17.91
N THR A 47 28.51 21.12 18.24
CA THR A 47 28.46 20.59 19.61
C THR A 47 29.20 19.25 19.68
N GLU A 48 29.69 18.90 20.86
CA GLU A 48 30.31 17.59 21.15
C GLU A 48 29.27 16.58 21.70
N SER A 49 28.07 17.05 22.02
CA SER A 49 26.94 16.26 22.53
C SER A 49 25.79 16.27 21.53
N GLY A 50 24.99 15.21 21.54
CA GLY A 50 23.83 15.07 20.65
C GLY A 50 23.98 13.92 19.65
N SER A 51 24.97 13.04 19.84
CA SER A 51 25.10 11.79 19.07
C SER A 51 23.92 10.88 19.37
N GLN A 52 23.19 10.48 18.32
CA GLN A 52 22.08 9.55 18.40
C GLN A 52 22.12 8.66 17.17
N ASP A 53 22.36 7.39 17.38
CA ASP A 53 22.27 6.34 16.38
C ASP A 53 20.87 5.72 16.50
N LEU A 54 19.94 6.21 15.70
CA LEU A 54 18.51 5.86 15.77
C LEU A 54 18.18 4.63 14.92
N ASN A 55 19.00 4.34 13.93
CA ASN A 55 18.84 3.16 13.08
C ASN A 55 19.69 1.96 13.54
N ALA A 56 20.49 2.14 14.62
CA ALA A 56 21.37 1.14 15.23
C ALA A 56 22.41 0.54 14.27
N ASP A 57 22.89 1.33 13.30
CA ASP A 57 23.94 0.90 12.37
C ASP A 57 25.35 1.15 12.89
N GLY A 58 25.48 1.80 14.04
CA GLY A 58 26.74 2.14 14.71
C GLY A 58 27.35 3.46 14.23
N ILE A 59 26.67 4.21 13.40
CA ILE A 59 27.12 5.49 12.85
C ILE A 59 26.06 6.54 13.13
N THR A 60 26.45 7.69 13.67
CA THR A 60 25.55 8.83 13.78
C THR A 60 25.72 9.73 12.57
N ASP A 61 24.71 9.76 11.68
CA ASP A 61 24.79 10.51 10.44
C ASP A 61 23.48 11.19 10.03
N GLY A 62 23.38 11.60 8.76
CA GLY A 62 22.21 12.26 8.21
C GLY A 62 20.96 11.36 8.16
N MET A 63 21.12 10.05 8.21
CA MET A 63 19.98 9.11 8.22
C MET A 63 19.28 9.16 9.58
N ASP A 64 20.04 9.25 10.68
CA ASP A 64 19.47 9.42 12.02
C ASP A 64 18.73 10.74 12.16
N LEU A 65 19.29 11.81 11.60
CA LEU A 65 18.61 13.10 11.58
C LEU A 65 17.31 13.05 10.76
N ALA A 66 17.30 12.31 9.65
CA ALA A 66 16.09 12.12 8.86
C ALA A 66 15.04 11.31 9.64
N ALA A 67 15.44 10.24 10.31
CA ALA A 67 14.58 9.43 11.15
C ALA A 67 13.98 10.24 12.31
N LEU A 68 14.82 11.05 12.99
CA LEU A 68 14.36 11.89 14.10
C LEU A 68 13.35 12.97 13.65
N ARG A 69 13.60 13.60 12.50
CA ARG A 69 12.68 14.58 11.92
C ARG A 69 11.37 13.95 11.50
N GLN A 70 11.42 12.76 10.93
CA GLN A 70 10.22 12.03 10.57
C GLN A 70 9.40 11.67 11.80
N LYS A 71 10.05 11.13 12.84
CA LYS A 71 9.39 10.81 14.11
C LYS A 71 8.72 12.04 14.73
N ALA A 72 9.43 13.17 14.80
CA ALA A 72 8.87 14.41 15.34
C ALA A 72 7.67 14.93 14.52
N ALA A 73 7.72 14.80 13.18
CA ALA A 73 6.61 15.18 12.32
C ALA A 73 5.40 14.27 12.51
N GLN A 74 5.60 12.96 12.67
CA GLN A 74 4.53 12.01 12.95
C GLN A 74 3.90 12.25 14.32
N GLU A 75 4.71 12.48 15.36
CA GLU A 75 4.23 12.79 16.71
C GLU A 75 3.38 14.06 16.70
N GLN A 76 3.77 15.09 15.95
CA GLN A 76 3.00 16.32 15.79
C GLN A 76 1.68 16.05 15.05
N GLU A 77 1.70 15.29 13.97
CA GLU A 77 0.50 14.92 13.21
C GLU A 77 -0.49 14.10 14.04
N ILE A 78 0.00 13.14 14.84
CA ILE A 78 -0.81 12.37 15.77
C ILE A 78 -1.45 13.30 16.81
N GLN A 79 -0.70 14.25 17.36
CA GLN A 79 -1.17 15.20 18.34
C GLN A 79 -2.25 16.13 17.77
N ASP A 80 -2.08 16.56 16.51
CA ASP A 80 -3.03 17.42 15.80
C ASP A 80 -4.25 16.65 15.24
N GLY A 81 -4.23 15.30 15.31
CA GLY A 81 -5.36 14.44 14.96
C GLY A 81 -5.56 14.23 13.47
N TYR A 82 -4.51 14.27 12.66
CA TYR A 82 -4.60 14.11 11.19
C TYR A 82 -5.62 15.06 10.55
N THR A 83 -5.44 16.34 10.72
CA THR A 83 -6.40 17.35 10.24
C THR A 83 -6.35 17.56 8.73
N GLY A 84 -5.26 17.16 8.06
CA GLY A 84 -5.02 17.41 6.65
C GLY A 84 -4.98 16.16 5.77
N PHE A 85 -5.45 16.32 4.52
CA PHE A 85 -5.35 15.30 3.49
C PHE A 85 -4.06 15.46 2.70
N ILE A 86 -3.44 14.34 2.36
CA ILE A 86 -2.37 14.31 1.35
C ILE A 86 -3.01 14.33 -0.03
N ARG A 87 -2.45 15.12 -0.93
CA ARG A 87 -2.96 15.28 -2.30
C ARG A 87 -1.84 15.34 -3.31
N THR A 88 -2.17 15.16 -4.57
CA THR A 88 -1.23 15.37 -5.66
C THR A 88 -1.04 16.85 -5.95
N GLN A 89 0.18 17.24 -6.29
CA GLN A 89 0.53 18.54 -6.85
C GLN A 89 1.58 18.34 -7.96
N GLY A 90 1.13 18.26 -9.19
CA GLY A 90 1.98 17.91 -10.33
C GLY A 90 2.51 16.48 -10.19
N LYS A 91 3.83 16.33 -9.97
CA LYS A 91 4.48 15.02 -9.78
C LYS A 91 4.76 14.68 -8.31
N LEU A 92 4.29 15.48 -7.40
CA LEU A 92 4.55 15.34 -5.97
C LEU A 92 3.27 15.00 -5.23
N LEU A 93 3.42 14.31 -4.11
CA LEU A 93 2.42 14.29 -3.06
C LEU A 93 2.77 15.39 -2.07
N VAL A 94 1.77 16.12 -1.61
CA VAL A 94 1.94 17.20 -0.65
C VAL A 94 0.85 17.18 0.42
N ASP A 95 1.20 17.67 1.61
CA ASP A 95 0.26 17.95 2.68
C ASP A 95 -0.50 19.27 2.45
N GLU A 96 -1.34 19.66 3.39
CA GLU A 96 -2.15 20.89 3.31
C GLU A 96 -1.31 22.17 3.25
N ASP A 97 -0.10 22.15 3.82
CA ASP A 97 0.86 23.25 3.79
C ASP A 97 1.70 23.29 2.50
N GLY A 98 1.51 22.31 1.62
CA GLY A 98 2.28 22.16 0.38
C GLY A 98 3.65 21.54 0.58
N LYS A 99 3.94 20.97 1.74
CA LYS A 99 5.18 20.24 2.01
C LYS A 99 5.12 18.88 1.35
N GLN A 100 6.21 18.48 0.70
CA GLN A 100 6.29 17.18 0.05
C GLN A 100 6.12 16.03 1.06
N TYR A 101 5.22 15.10 0.73
CA TYR A 101 5.04 13.82 1.38
C TYR A 101 5.63 12.71 0.50
N ILE A 102 6.36 11.78 1.10
CA ILE A 102 6.92 10.61 0.41
C ILE A 102 6.44 9.38 1.15
N ILE A 103 5.65 8.56 0.47
CA ILE A 103 5.13 7.30 1.02
C ILE A 103 6.30 6.35 1.30
N LYS A 104 6.43 5.91 2.55
CA LYS A 104 7.33 4.85 3.00
C LYS A 104 6.50 3.78 3.68
N GLY A 105 6.01 2.84 2.90
CA GLY A 105 4.98 1.92 3.35
C GLY A 105 5.39 0.46 3.36
N MET A 106 4.58 -0.31 4.05
CA MET A 106 4.56 -1.76 4.05
C MET A 106 3.20 -2.26 3.57
N ALA A 107 3.12 -3.44 2.98
CA ALA A 107 1.86 -4.05 2.60
C ALA A 107 1.34 -4.97 3.70
N PHE A 108 0.06 -4.81 4.08
CA PHE A 108 -0.68 -5.78 4.89
C PHE A 108 -1.58 -6.61 3.98
N GLY A 109 -1.20 -7.88 3.78
CA GLY A 109 -1.87 -8.78 2.83
C GLY A 109 -3.25 -9.28 3.25
N ASN A 110 -3.58 -9.21 4.55
CA ASN A 110 -4.92 -9.46 5.12
C ASN A 110 -5.59 -10.77 4.67
N GLU A 111 -4.80 -11.79 4.32
CA GLU A 111 -5.31 -13.10 3.84
C GLU A 111 -6.31 -13.02 2.69
N VAL A 112 -6.27 -11.96 1.89
CA VAL A 112 -7.29 -11.69 0.86
C VAL A 112 -7.53 -12.84 -0.12
N TRP A 113 -6.53 -13.72 -0.33
CA TRP A 113 -6.61 -14.88 -1.22
C TRP A 113 -7.01 -16.18 -0.53
N SER A 114 -6.92 -16.28 0.80
CA SER A 114 -7.20 -17.52 1.56
C SER A 114 -8.46 -17.47 2.39
N ASN A 115 -8.91 -16.27 2.77
CA ASN A 115 -10.11 -16.08 3.58
C ASN A 115 -10.92 -14.85 3.12
N PRO A 116 -11.62 -14.97 1.98
CA PRO A 116 -12.25 -13.82 1.35
C PRO A 116 -13.54 -13.33 2.01
N SER A 117 -14.16 -14.10 2.90
CA SER A 117 -15.51 -13.79 3.40
C SER A 117 -15.58 -13.40 4.87
N THR A 118 -14.46 -13.43 5.58
CA THR A 118 -14.39 -13.03 6.98
C THR A 118 -13.16 -12.16 7.22
N PRO A 119 -13.26 -11.13 8.09
CA PRO A 119 -12.10 -10.33 8.45
C PRO A 119 -11.00 -11.21 9.04
N PRO A 120 -9.74 -11.02 8.64
CA PRO A 120 -8.63 -11.79 9.19
C PRO A 120 -8.42 -11.48 10.67
N THR A 121 -8.11 -12.50 11.45
CA THR A 121 -8.02 -12.38 12.91
C THR A 121 -6.60 -12.48 13.47
N LEU A 122 -5.59 -12.77 12.62
CA LEU A 122 -4.30 -13.27 13.11
C LEU A 122 -3.06 -12.57 12.54
N HIS A 123 -3.16 -11.62 11.61
CA HIS A 123 -1.97 -11.15 10.91
C HIS A 123 -1.35 -9.88 11.46
N HIS A 124 -2.12 -9.00 12.08
CA HIS A 124 -1.63 -7.77 12.67
C HIS A 124 -2.61 -7.24 13.72
N ASN A 125 -2.13 -6.36 14.56
CA ASN A 125 -2.86 -5.71 15.64
C ASN A 125 -2.33 -4.27 15.83
N ALA A 126 -2.78 -3.59 16.88
CA ALA A 126 -2.31 -2.23 17.19
C ALA A 126 -0.77 -2.13 17.35
N GLU A 127 -0.14 -3.16 17.94
CA GLU A 127 1.31 -3.21 18.16
C GLU A 127 2.07 -3.25 16.82
N SER A 128 1.55 -4.00 15.84
CA SER A 128 2.15 -4.07 14.50
C SER A 128 2.25 -2.71 13.81
N TYR A 129 1.26 -1.84 13.98
CA TYR A 129 1.31 -0.47 13.47
C TYR A 129 2.35 0.37 14.21
N GLN A 130 2.49 0.20 15.52
CA GLN A 130 3.50 0.89 16.31
C GLN A 130 4.91 0.45 15.92
N GLU A 131 5.13 -0.85 15.75
CA GLU A 131 6.40 -1.39 15.27
C GLU A 131 6.80 -0.81 13.91
N LEU A 132 5.85 -0.70 12.96
CA LEU A 132 6.12 -0.07 11.68
C LEU A 132 6.51 1.40 11.82
N ALA A 133 5.82 2.15 12.67
CA ALA A 133 6.16 3.54 12.93
C ALA A 133 7.56 3.68 13.56
N GLU A 134 7.92 2.81 14.49
CA GLU A 134 9.26 2.75 15.10
C GLU A 134 10.37 2.41 14.09
N MET A 135 10.06 1.59 13.08
CA MET A 135 10.96 1.32 11.95
C MET A 135 11.07 2.48 10.95
N GLY A 136 10.27 3.54 11.12
CA GLY A 136 10.27 4.72 10.25
C GLY A 136 9.37 4.60 9.01
N PHE A 137 8.45 3.65 8.99
CA PHE A 137 7.37 3.63 8.01
C PHE A 137 6.30 4.66 8.39
N ASP A 138 5.61 5.20 7.39
CA ASP A 138 4.56 6.20 7.56
C ASP A 138 3.21 5.75 6.99
N SER A 139 3.19 4.60 6.31
CA SER A 139 2.00 4.14 5.62
C SER A 139 1.93 2.63 5.49
N VAL A 140 0.71 2.14 5.28
CA VAL A 140 0.41 0.75 4.96
C VAL A 140 -0.45 0.69 3.70
N ARG A 141 -0.05 -0.11 2.72
CA ARG A 141 -0.92 -0.54 1.63
C ARG A 141 -1.77 -1.69 2.15
N PHE A 142 -3.03 -1.39 2.42
CA PHE A 142 -3.95 -2.24 3.15
C PHE A 142 -4.87 -2.99 2.18
N TYR A 143 -4.70 -4.31 2.08
CA TYR A 143 -5.41 -5.13 1.10
C TYR A 143 -6.84 -5.41 1.51
N LEU A 144 -7.76 -5.19 0.58
CA LEU A 144 -9.18 -5.47 0.73
C LEU A 144 -9.59 -6.64 -0.17
N ASN A 145 -10.59 -7.37 0.28
CA ASN A 145 -11.32 -8.36 -0.48
C ASN A 145 -12.80 -7.99 -0.44
N TYR A 146 -13.47 -7.98 -1.60
CA TYR A 146 -14.89 -7.64 -1.67
C TYR A 146 -15.76 -8.52 -0.74
N GLY A 147 -15.40 -9.80 -0.63
CA GLY A 147 -16.12 -10.75 0.19
C GLY A 147 -16.17 -10.46 1.69
N MET A 148 -15.35 -9.52 2.19
CA MET A 148 -15.47 -8.98 3.55
C MET A 148 -16.70 -8.08 3.70
N PHE A 149 -17.11 -7.44 2.65
CA PHE A 149 -18.16 -6.41 2.65
C PHE A 149 -19.46 -6.90 2.06
N GLU A 150 -19.45 -7.75 1.04
CA GLU A 150 -20.68 -8.29 0.43
C GLU A 150 -20.56 -9.78 0.08
N SER A 151 -21.66 -10.35 -0.42
CA SER A 151 -21.74 -11.74 -0.84
C SER A 151 -22.33 -11.85 -2.24
N ASP A 152 -21.85 -12.80 -3.05
CA ASP A 152 -22.41 -13.09 -4.37
C ASP A 152 -23.86 -13.53 -4.32
N SER A 153 -24.32 -14.08 -3.18
CA SER A 153 -25.71 -14.46 -2.98
C SER A 153 -26.63 -13.30 -2.60
N ASP A 154 -26.07 -12.18 -2.17
CA ASP A 154 -26.81 -10.99 -1.75
C ASP A 154 -26.02 -9.71 -2.11
N PRO A 155 -25.88 -9.42 -3.40
CA PRO A 155 -25.11 -8.28 -3.88
C PRO A 155 -25.72 -6.95 -3.43
N TYR A 156 -24.86 -5.94 -3.26
CA TYR A 156 -25.19 -4.59 -2.77
C TYR A 156 -25.71 -4.52 -1.33
N THR A 157 -25.72 -5.64 -0.60
CA THR A 157 -26.04 -5.69 0.82
C THR A 157 -24.73 -5.80 1.59
N TYR A 158 -24.30 -4.70 2.18
CA TYR A 158 -22.99 -4.63 2.81
C TYR A 158 -23.02 -5.11 4.27
N ARG A 159 -21.99 -5.89 4.62
CA ARG A 159 -21.78 -6.46 5.96
C ARG A 159 -21.07 -5.44 6.85
N GLU A 160 -21.67 -5.14 7.98
CA GLU A 160 -21.08 -4.20 8.93
C GLU A 160 -19.80 -4.74 9.58
N GLU A 161 -19.62 -6.05 9.67
CA GLU A 161 -18.41 -6.68 10.22
C GLU A 161 -17.15 -6.31 9.44
N GLY A 162 -17.23 -6.23 8.11
CA GLY A 162 -16.13 -5.80 7.27
C GLY A 162 -15.73 -4.34 7.54
N PHE A 163 -16.73 -3.46 7.67
CA PHE A 163 -16.50 -2.07 8.01
C PHE A 163 -15.96 -1.90 9.43
N GLN A 164 -16.48 -2.62 10.42
CA GLN A 164 -15.98 -2.57 11.80
C GLN A 164 -14.53 -3.02 11.91
N TRP A 165 -14.14 -4.02 11.13
CA TRP A 165 -12.76 -4.45 11.03
C TRP A 165 -11.88 -3.33 10.44
N LEU A 166 -12.33 -2.67 9.39
CA LEU A 166 -11.61 -1.54 8.79
C LEU A 166 -11.55 -0.34 9.74
N ASP A 167 -12.66 0.02 10.43
CA ASP A 167 -12.70 1.05 11.46
C ASP A 167 -11.67 0.80 12.56
N THR A 168 -11.53 -0.46 12.99
CA THR A 168 -10.55 -0.87 14.00
C THR A 168 -9.11 -0.63 13.52
N ASN A 169 -8.83 -1.00 12.26
CA ASN A 169 -7.50 -0.80 11.67
C ASN A 169 -7.18 0.69 11.44
N ILE A 170 -8.16 1.47 11.02
CA ILE A 170 -8.04 2.93 10.93
C ILE A 170 -7.69 3.53 12.30
N ALA A 171 -8.36 3.09 13.36
CA ALA A 171 -8.06 3.57 14.70
C ALA A 171 -6.65 3.20 15.17
N TRP A 172 -6.17 1.99 14.89
CA TRP A 172 -4.81 1.57 15.21
C TRP A 172 -3.76 2.33 14.39
N ALA A 173 -3.99 2.48 13.09
CA ALA A 173 -3.12 3.24 12.20
C ALA A 173 -3.00 4.71 12.67
N LYS A 174 -4.13 5.34 12.99
CA LYS A 174 -4.21 6.69 13.54
C LYS A 174 -3.43 6.85 14.83
N ALA A 175 -3.57 5.90 15.77
CA ALA A 175 -2.86 5.91 17.04
C ALA A 175 -1.33 5.75 16.88
N ALA A 176 -0.88 5.11 15.80
CA ALA A 176 0.53 4.90 15.51
C ALA A 176 1.15 5.95 14.56
N GLY A 177 0.37 6.89 14.05
CA GLY A 177 0.86 7.84 13.06
C GLY A 177 1.08 7.25 11.67
N ILE A 178 0.40 6.15 11.35
CA ILE A 178 0.49 5.46 10.06
C ILE A 178 -0.74 5.81 9.22
N ARG A 179 -0.54 6.11 7.94
CA ARG A 179 -1.63 6.32 6.97
C ARG A 179 -1.91 5.05 6.17
N LEU A 180 -3.10 4.95 5.58
CA LEU A 180 -3.55 3.77 4.84
C LEU A 180 -3.81 4.08 3.37
N VAL A 181 -3.33 3.24 2.47
CA VAL A 181 -3.85 3.12 1.10
C VAL A 181 -4.76 1.90 1.07
N LEU A 182 -6.06 2.11 0.95
CA LEU A 182 -7.02 1.00 0.83
C LEU A 182 -6.97 0.46 -0.59
N ASN A 183 -6.54 -0.78 -0.74
CA ASN A 183 -6.32 -1.39 -2.05
C ASN A 183 -7.24 -2.59 -2.29
N MET A 184 -8.09 -2.53 -3.33
CA MET A 184 -8.92 -3.66 -3.71
C MET A 184 -8.07 -4.74 -4.37
N HIS A 185 -7.59 -5.66 -3.55
CA HIS A 185 -6.68 -6.72 -3.96
C HIS A 185 -7.43 -7.92 -4.56
N TYR A 186 -8.65 -8.14 -4.10
CA TYR A 186 -9.53 -9.18 -4.59
C TYR A 186 -10.92 -8.59 -4.86
N PRO A 187 -11.16 -8.08 -6.08
CA PRO A 187 -12.44 -7.49 -6.47
C PRO A 187 -13.48 -8.56 -6.78
N GLU A 188 -14.72 -8.13 -6.98
CA GLU A 188 -15.78 -8.94 -7.57
C GLU A 188 -15.34 -9.49 -8.93
N GLY A 189 -15.62 -10.75 -9.19
CA GLY A 189 -15.18 -11.42 -10.42
C GLY A 189 -13.81 -12.07 -10.32
N GLY A 190 -13.09 -11.92 -9.17
CA GLY A 190 -11.94 -12.76 -8.82
C GLY A 190 -10.60 -12.05 -8.73
N TYR A 191 -9.63 -12.78 -8.21
CA TYR A 191 -8.27 -12.36 -7.99
C TYR A 191 -7.51 -12.10 -9.30
N GLN A 192 -6.93 -10.92 -9.47
CA GLN A 192 -6.38 -10.47 -10.73
C GLN A 192 -4.94 -10.95 -11.00
N SER A 193 -4.05 -10.87 -10.03
CA SER A 193 -2.60 -11.05 -10.20
C SER A 193 -2.17 -12.32 -10.95
N GLN A 194 -3.01 -13.36 -10.95
CA GLN A 194 -2.74 -14.63 -11.64
C GLN A 194 -3.72 -14.88 -12.81
N GLY A 195 -4.44 -13.86 -13.26
CA GLY A 195 -5.42 -13.99 -14.33
C GLY A 195 -6.68 -14.80 -13.97
N ASN A 196 -6.93 -15.05 -12.68
CA ASN A 196 -8.09 -15.80 -12.22
C ASN A 196 -9.37 -14.96 -12.12
N GLY A 197 -9.26 -13.65 -12.37
CA GLY A 197 -10.35 -12.69 -12.24
C GLY A 197 -11.02 -12.33 -13.56
N THR A 198 -11.13 -13.24 -14.51
CA THR A 198 -11.73 -13.01 -15.84
C THR A 198 -13.15 -12.46 -15.74
N ALA A 199 -13.93 -12.88 -14.75
CA ALA A 199 -15.33 -12.48 -14.60
C ALA A 199 -15.50 -10.98 -14.25
N LEU A 200 -14.50 -10.31 -13.70
CA LEU A 200 -14.53 -8.84 -13.55
C LEU A 200 -14.66 -8.14 -14.92
N TRP A 201 -14.02 -8.68 -15.94
CA TRP A 201 -13.94 -8.06 -17.26
C TRP A 201 -15.04 -8.49 -18.20
N THR A 202 -15.56 -9.71 -18.04
CA THR A 202 -16.55 -10.33 -18.93
C THR A 202 -17.99 -10.21 -18.43
N GLU A 203 -18.19 -9.92 -17.15
CA GLU A 203 -19.51 -9.80 -16.51
C GLU A 203 -19.71 -8.37 -16.00
N PRO A 204 -20.42 -7.51 -16.72
CA PRO A 204 -20.60 -6.10 -16.34
C PRO A 204 -21.20 -5.88 -14.94
N GLU A 205 -21.89 -6.89 -14.41
CA GLU A 205 -22.46 -6.82 -13.06
C GLU A 205 -21.35 -6.75 -11.99
N ASN A 206 -20.22 -7.46 -12.17
CA ASN A 206 -19.09 -7.39 -11.24
C ASN A 206 -18.45 -6.00 -11.21
N GLN A 207 -18.38 -5.32 -12.37
CA GLN A 207 -17.90 -3.93 -12.44
C GLN A 207 -18.82 -2.96 -11.70
N LYS A 208 -20.14 -3.12 -11.84
CA LYS A 208 -21.12 -2.30 -11.12
C LYS A 208 -21.07 -2.53 -9.61
N ARG A 209 -20.91 -3.78 -9.18
CA ARG A 209 -20.79 -4.13 -7.77
C ARG A 209 -19.52 -3.51 -7.19
N LEU A 210 -18.39 -3.66 -7.86
CA LEU A 210 -17.12 -3.05 -7.46
C LEU A 210 -17.25 -1.52 -7.36
N SER A 211 -17.89 -0.88 -8.33
CA SER A 211 -18.15 0.56 -8.32
C SER A 211 -19.01 0.98 -7.11
N ALA A 212 -20.10 0.23 -6.85
CA ALA A 212 -20.95 0.51 -5.71
C ALA A 212 -20.27 0.26 -4.37
N LEU A 213 -19.43 -0.78 -4.26
CA LEU A 213 -18.65 -1.04 -3.05
C LEU A 213 -17.63 0.06 -2.79
N TRP A 214 -16.90 0.50 -3.82
CA TRP A 214 -15.99 1.65 -3.67
C TRP A 214 -16.72 2.93 -3.26
N GLN A 215 -17.91 3.19 -3.84
CA GLN A 215 -18.72 4.32 -3.41
C GLN A 215 -19.14 4.22 -1.95
N ALA A 216 -19.53 3.03 -1.47
CA ALA A 216 -19.91 2.82 -0.07
C ALA A 216 -18.71 3.00 0.89
N ILE A 217 -17.53 2.49 0.52
CA ILE A 217 -16.30 2.68 1.29
C ILE A 217 -15.93 4.18 1.32
N ALA A 218 -15.89 4.82 0.16
CA ALA A 218 -15.54 6.23 0.05
C ALA A 218 -16.53 7.14 0.81
N GLN A 219 -17.83 6.85 0.74
CA GLN A 219 -18.85 7.60 1.48
C GLN A 219 -18.65 7.50 3.00
N ARG A 220 -18.29 6.31 3.50
CA ARG A 220 -18.08 6.10 4.95
C ARG A 220 -16.85 6.86 5.45
N TYR A 221 -15.82 6.97 4.65
CA TYR A 221 -14.51 7.46 5.06
C TYR A 221 -14.10 8.79 4.41
N ALA A 222 -15.01 9.49 3.75
CA ALA A 222 -14.72 10.73 3.01
C ALA A 222 -13.99 11.80 3.83
N ASP A 223 -14.20 11.80 5.15
CA ASP A 223 -13.63 12.77 6.09
C ASP A 223 -12.51 12.18 6.98
N GLU A 224 -11.98 10.98 6.64
CA GLU A 224 -10.94 10.32 7.45
C GLU A 224 -9.53 10.48 6.84
N PRO A 225 -8.75 11.48 7.26
CA PRO A 225 -7.47 11.82 6.64
C PRO A 225 -6.34 10.80 6.89
N VAL A 226 -6.54 9.82 7.78
CA VAL A 226 -5.62 8.67 7.92
C VAL A 226 -5.58 7.83 6.64
N ILE A 227 -6.65 7.81 5.87
CA ILE A 227 -6.66 7.19 4.56
C ILE A 227 -5.98 8.12 3.56
N LEU A 228 -4.94 7.65 2.86
CA LEU A 228 -4.29 8.36 1.78
C LEU A 228 -5.13 8.35 0.51
N GLY A 229 -5.79 7.22 0.25
CA GLY A 229 -6.61 7.06 -0.94
C GLY A 229 -7.00 5.61 -1.22
N TYR A 230 -7.59 5.43 -2.38
CA TYR A 230 -8.23 4.20 -2.83
C TYR A 230 -7.49 3.60 -4.02
N GLY A 231 -6.89 2.42 -3.85
CA GLY A 231 -6.26 1.62 -4.90
C GLY A 231 -7.32 0.77 -5.61
N LEU A 232 -7.71 1.18 -6.81
CA LEU A 232 -8.91 0.73 -7.49
C LEU A 232 -8.98 -0.77 -7.72
N VAL A 233 -7.93 -1.36 -8.31
CA VAL A 233 -7.79 -2.80 -8.56
C VAL A 233 -6.31 -3.15 -8.58
N ASN A 234 -5.91 -4.17 -7.81
CA ASN A 234 -4.55 -4.67 -7.79
C ASN A 234 -4.24 -5.48 -9.06
N GLU A 235 -3.09 -5.20 -9.69
CA GLU A 235 -2.49 -5.97 -10.80
C GLU A 235 -3.50 -6.42 -11.87
N PRO A 236 -4.18 -5.49 -12.56
CA PRO A 236 -5.24 -5.86 -13.49
C PRO A 236 -4.72 -6.73 -14.65
N VAL A 237 -5.22 -7.95 -14.74
CA VAL A 237 -5.03 -8.88 -15.87
C VAL A 237 -6.33 -8.95 -16.65
N VAL A 238 -6.41 -8.15 -17.70
CA VAL A 238 -7.68 -7.81 -18.35
C VAL A 238 -8.05 -8.78 -19.45
N ALA A 239 -9.19 -9.44 -19.31
CA ALA A 239 -9.71 -10.34 -20.33
C ALA A 239 -10.47 -9.57 -21.44
N ALA A 240 -9.96 -9.64 -22.66
CA ALA A 240 -10.56 -8.99 -23.83
C ALA A 240 -10.18 -9.72 -25.12
N SER A 241 -10.67 -9.21 -26.28
CA SER A 241 -10.35 -9.80 -27.57
C SER A 241 -8.87 -9.65 -27.97
N ASP A 242 -8.23 -8.60 -27.52
CA ASP A 242 -6.83 -8.26 -27.78
C ASP A 242 -6.33 -7.21 -26.77
N GLY A 243 -5.04 -6.92 -26.79
CA GLY A 243 -4.41 -5.99 -25.85
C GLY A 243 -4.92 -4.54 -25.94
N THR A 244 -5.32 -4.09 -27.13
CA THR A 244 -5.90 -2.76 -27.32
C THR A 244 -7.29 -2.68 -26.72
N ALA A 245 -8.10 -3.71 -26.90
CA ALA A 245 -9.42 -3.80 -26.30
C ALA A 245 -9.32 -3.90 -24.77
N ALA A 246 -8.35 -4.66 -24.27
CA ALA A 246 -8.07 -4.79 -22.84
C ALA A 246 -7.71 -3.44 -22.21
N LEU A 247 -6.81 -2.67 -22.84
CA LEU A 247 -6.43 -1.35 -22.34
C LEU A 247 -7.62 -0.38 -22.31
N LYS A 248 -8.44 -0.36 -23.38
CA LYS A 248 -9.65 0.48 -23.42
C LYS A 248 -10.65 0.09 -22.34
N LEU A 249 -10.80 -1.22 -22.10
CA LEU A 249 -11.70 -1.71 -21.06
C LEU A 249 -11.21 -1.27 -19.68
N TRP A 250 -9.92 -1.45 -19.37
CA TRP A 250 -9.35 -1.01 -18.10
C TRP A 250 -9.47 0.51 -17.94
N GLN A 251 -9.15 1.28 -18.96
CA GLN A 251 -9.32 2.73 -18.96
C GLN A 251 -10.75 3.15 -18.62
N SER A 252 -11.75 2.48 -19.22
CA SER A 252 -13.17 2.76 -18.96
C SER A 252 -13.58 2.39 -17.54
N VAL A 253 -13.21 1.20 -17.07
CA VAL A 253 -13.54 0.73 -15.73
C VAL A 253 -12.87 1.60 -14.66
N ALA A 254 -11.58 1.90 -14.81
CA ALA A 254 -10.86 2.74 -13.85
C ALA A 254 -11.48 4.16 -13.74
N GLN A 255 -11.91 4.75 -14.88
CA GLN A 255 -12.60 6.03 -14.86
C GLN A 255 -13.98 5.92 -14.21
N GLU A 256 -14.76 4.89 -14.50
CA GLU A 256 -16.09 4.67 -13.90
C GLU A 256 -15.99 4.51 -12.37
N LEU A 257 -15.00 3.75 -11.88
CA LEU A 257 -14.73 3.62 -10.45
C LEU A 257 -14.36 4.96 -9.82
N THR A 258 -13.50 5.72 -10.48
CA THR A 258 -13.10 7.06 -10.05
C THR A 258 -14.29 7.99 -9.97
N ASP A 259 -15.10 8.07 -11.02
CA ASP A 259 -16.27 8.92 -11.08
C ASP A 259 -17.28 8.57 -9.98
N SER A 260 -17.48 7.28 -9.71
CA SER A 260 -18.35 6.79 -8.65
C SER A 260 -17.86 7.24 -7.26
N ILE A 261 -16.57 7.09 -6.97
CA ILE A 261 -15.96 7.58 -5.73
C ILE A 261 -16.13 9.09 -5.63
N ARG A 262 -15.90 9.84 -6.70
CA ARG A 262 -15.98 11.31 -6.72
C ARG A 262 -17.39 11.86 -6.50
N THR A 263 -18.42 11.03 -6.61
CA THR A 263 -19.78 11.45 -6.23
C THR A 263 -19.92 11.69 -4.72
N VAL A 264 -19.05 11.08 -3.89
CA VAL A 264 -19.15 11.09 -2.43
C VAL A 264 -17.89 11.56 -1.73
N ASP A 265 -16.72 11.54 -2.39
CA ASP A 265 -15.43 11.86 -1.83
C ASP A 265 -14.57 12.68 -2.80
N GLN A 266 -14.22 13.91 -2.39
CA GLN A 266 -13.38 14.84 -3.14
C GLN A 266 -11.97 14.98 -2.53
N ASN A 267 -11.70 14.30 -1.42
CA ASN A 267 -10.49 14.52 -0.61
C ASN A 267 -9.38 13.52 -0.91
N HIS A 268 -9.73 12.24 -0.98
CA HIS A 268 -8.76 11.16 -1.07
C HIS A 268 -8.14 11.02 -2.47
N MET A 269 -6.89 10.57 -2.52
CA MET A 269 -6.22 10.23 -3.78
C MET A 269 -6.81 8.96 -4.40
N ILE A 270 -6.82 8.89 -5.72
CA ILE A 270 -7.12 7.66 -6.46
C ILE A 270 -5.80 7.04 -6.90
N PHE A 271 -5.53 5.83 -6.44
CA PHE A 271 -4.38 5.05 -6.86
C PHE A 271 -4.81 4.10 -7.98
N VAL A 272 -4.21 4.24 -9.13
CA VAL A 272 -4.51 3.42 -10.30
C VAL A 272 -3.26 2.72 -10.81
N GLU A 273 -3.33 1.40 -10.89
CA GLU A 273 -2.29 0.60 -11.50
C GLU A 273 -2.48 0.57 -13.01
N ARG A 274 -1.39 0.58 -13.75
CA ARG A 274 -1.48 0.24 -15.14
C ARG A 274 -1.77 -1.25 -15.30
N MET A 275 -2.33 -1.60 -16.44
CA MET A 275 -2.64 -2.99 -16.77
C MET A 275 -1.36 -3.83 -16.74
N CYS A 276 -1.37 -4.93 -15.98
CA CYS A 276 -0.26 -5.86 -15.91
C CYS A 276 -0.19 -6.77 -17.13
N ALA A 277 -1.33 -7.29 -17.55
CA ALA A 277 -1.42 -8.18 -18.68
C ALA A 277 -2.78 -8.11 -19.36
N ALA A 278 -2.83 -8.54 -20.62
CA ALA A 278 -4.07 -8.86 -21.32
C ALA A 278 -4.15 -10.37 -21.51
N GLN A 279 -5.33 -10.95 -21.27
CA GLN A 279 -5.61 -12.35 -21.56
C GLN A 279 -6.82 -12.49 -22.47
N ASN A 280 -6.96 -13.63 -23.13
CA ASN A 280 -8.13 -13.87 -23.95
C ASN A 280 -9.40 -14.10 -23.11
N LEU A 281 -10.56 -14.03 -23.72
CA LEU A 281 -11.85 -14.18 -23.03
C LEU A 281 -12.05 -15.55 -22.36
N ALA A 282 -11.25 -16.55 -22.71
CA ALA A 282 -11.23 -17.84 -22.05
C ALA A 282 -10.26 -17.89 -20.84
N GLY A 283 -9.51 -16.83 -20.61
CA GLY A 283 -8.56 -16.74 -19.50
C GLY A 283 -7.34 -17.65 -19.62
N THR A 284 -7.01 -18.09 -20.86
CA THR A 284 -5.96 -19.11 -21.09
C THR A 284 -4.67 -18.57 -21.73
N GLN A 285 -4.64 -17.30 -22.09
CA GLN A 285 -3.49 -16.68 -22.72
C GLN A 285 -3.27 -15.29 -22.13
N GLU A 286 -2.09 -15.07 -21.61
CA GLU A 286 -1.65 -13.78 -21.09
C GLU A 286 -0.69 -13.15 -22.07
N GLN A 287 -0.86 -11.86 -22.29
CA GLN A 287 0.07 -11.01 -23.00
C GLN A 287 0.51 -9.90 -22.07
N TRP A 288 1.72 -10.02 -21.60
CA TRP A 288 2.29 -9.03 -20.72
C TRP A 288 2.50 -7.68 -21.41
N ILE A 289 2.29 -6.63 -20.68
CA ILE A 289 2.32 -5.26 -21.19
C ILE A 289 3.74 -4.70 -21.13
N ASN A 290 4.18 -4.08 -22.21
CA ASN A 290 5.46 -3.38 -22.25
C ASN A 290 5.37 -2.09 -21.43
N PHE A 291 6.11 -2.03 -20.34
CA PHE A 291 6.15 -0.89 -19.43
C PHE A 291 6.75 0.39 -20.04
N ASN A 292 7.53 0.27 -21.10
CA ASN A 292 8.15 1.41 -21.77
C ASN A 292 7.25 2.02 -22.85
N ASP A 293 6.10 1.43 -23.11
CA ASP A 293 5.14 1.94 -24.08
C ASP A 293 4.08 2.78 -23.36
N GLU A 294 4.15 4.09 -23.55
CA GLU A 294 3.21 5.05 -22.97
C GLU A 294 1.75 4.83 -23.41
N ASN A 295 1.52 4.19 -24.56
CA ASN A 295 0.18 3.85 -25.02
C ASN A 295 -0.50 2.79 -24.13
N ASN A 296 0.27 2.12 -23.28
CA ASN A 296 -0.26 1.16 -22.30
C ASN A 296 -0.59 1.79 -20.95
N TYR A 297 -0.47 3.10 -20.82
CA TYR A 297 -0.79 3.81 -19.59
C TYR A 297 -2.29 4.13 -19.53
N VAL A 298 -2.83 3.98 -18.32
CA VAL A 298 -4.17 4.48 -17.99
C VAL A 298 -4.06 5.97 -17.68
N HIS A 299 -5.04 6.73 -18.13
CA HIS A 299 -5.13 8.15 -17.85
C HIS A 299 -6.49 8.47 -17.25
N LEU A 300 -6.51 8.91 -16.01
CA LEU A 300 -7.73 9.33 -15.33
C LEU A 300 -7.97 10.83 -15.54
N ASP A 301 -9.22 11.19 -15.79
CA ASP A 301 -9.68 12.58 -15.72
C ASP A 301 -9.97 12.95 -14.26
N ASP A 302 -8.89 13.01 -13.48
CA ASP A 302 -8.90 13.31 -12.05
C ASP A 302 -7.58 13.96 -11.64
N ASP A 303 -7.66 15.14 -11.04
CA ASP A 303 -6.49 15.93 -10.65
C ASP A 303 -5.78 15.38 -9.40
N ASN A 304 -6.38 14.41 -8.69
CA ASN A 304 -5.84 13.81 -7.48
C ASN A 304 -5.56 12.30 -7.65
N ALA A 305 -5.06 11.92 -8.85
CA ALA A 305 -4.71 10.54 -9.19
C ALA A 305 -3.21 10.26 -8.98
N VAL A 306 -2.91 9.08 -8.48
CA VAL A 306 -1.57 8.50 -8.30
C VAL A 306 -1.46 7.26 -9.18
N TYR A 307 -0.44 7.23 -10.03
CA TYR A 307 -0.20 6.11 -10.93
C TYR A 307 0.80 5.14 -10.30
N GLU A 308 0.38 3.89 -10.13
CA GLU A 308 1.17 2.84 -9.50
C GLU A 308 1.72 1.85 -10.51
N PHE A 309 2.85 1.23 -10.15
CA PHE A 309 3.39 0.04 -10.79
C PHE A 309 4.08 -0.83 -9.74
N HIS A 310 4.16 -2.14 -10.00
CA HIS A 310 4.90 -3.07 -9.16
C HIS A 310 6.27 -3.36 -9.77
N TYR A 311 7.26 -3.51 -8.90
CA TYR A 311 8.63 -3.78 -9.32
C TYR A 311 9.31 -4.68 -8.27
N TYR A 312 9.58 -5.91 -8.66
CA TYR A 312 10.14 -6.93 -7.77
C TYR A 312 11.54 -7.39 -8.15
N ASP A 313 12.20 -6.68 -9.04
CA ASP A 313 13.49 -7.12 -9.51
C ASP A 313 14.66 -6.84 -8.56
N PRO A 314 15.60 -7.76 -8.53
CA PRO A 314 15.64 -9.05 -9.26
C PRO A 314 14.68 -10.07 -8.63
N HIS A 315 13.83 -10.68 -9.46
CA HIS A 315 12.80 -11.63 -9.05
C HIS A 315 13.34 -12.81 -8.24
N ALA A 316 14.52 -13.32 -8.60
CA ALA A 316 15.17 -14.41 -7.86
C ALA A 316 15.54 -14.03 -6.43
N PHE A 317 15.80 -12.75 -6.15
CA PHE A 317 16.05 -12.26 -4.81
C PHE A 317 14.75 -12.05 -4.03
N THR A 318 13.80 -11.35 -4.63
CA THR A 318 12.57 -10.94 -3.93
C THR A 318 11.59 -12.08 -3.68
N HIS A 319 11.64 -13.14 -4.50
CA HIS A 319 10.73 -14.29 -4.42
C HIS A 319 11.44 -15.60 -4.03
N GLN A 320 12.70 -15.52 -3.60
CA GLN A 320 13.41 -16.72 -3.15
C GLN A 320 12.72 -17.36 -1.95
N GLY A 321 12.75 -18.69 -1.90
CA GLY A 321 12.20 -19.47 -0.78
C GLY A 321 10.69 -19.64 -0.78
N PHE A 322 9.98 -19.09 -1.79
CA PHE A 322 8.54 -19.28 -1.93
C PHE A 322 8.20 -20.38 -2.94
N ASP A 323 7.47 -21.40 -2.51
CA ASP A 323 7.09 -22.55 -3.36
C ASP A 323 6.31 -22.12 -4.61
N TRP A 324 5.46 -21.10 -4.49
CA TRP A 324 4.66 -20.59 -5.60
C TRP A 324 5.48 -19.85 -6.67
N ALA A 325 6.67 -19.38 -6.32
CA ALA A 325 7.57 -18.69 -7.25
C ALA A 325 8.46 -19.65 -8.05
N GLY A 326 8.29 -20.96 -7.89
CA GLY A 326 9.06 -21.98 -8.59
C GLY A 326 10.35 -22.38 -7.86
N THR A 327 11.33 -22.87 -8.61
CA THR A 327 12.60 -23.39 -8.08
C THR A 327 13.65 -22.32 -7.81
N LEU A 328 13.25 -21.14 -7.38
CA LEU A 328 14.19 -20.11 -6.97
C LEU A 328 14.90 -20.57 -5.68
N GLY A 329 16.21 -20.36 -5.64
CA GLY A 329 17.02 -20.63 -4.44
C GLY A 329 16.54 -19.77 -3.26
N ASN A 330 17.17 -19.97 -2.12
CA ASN A 330 16.94 -19.15 -0.92
C ASN A 330 18.24 -18.56 -0.35
N ASP A 331 19.24 -18.42 -1.21
CA ASP A 331 20.58 -17.94 -0.93
C ASP A 331 21.03 -16.81 -1.88
N VAL A 332 20.11 -16.25 -2.63
CA VAL A 332 20.37 -15.13 -3.53
C VAL A 332 20.53 -13.85 -2.73
N THR A 333 21.63 -13.14 -2.95
CA THR A 333 21.90 -11.84 -2.32
C THR A 333 21.65 -10.69 -3.27
N TYR A 334 21.50 -9.47 -2.72
CA TYR A 334 21.36 -8.27 -3.53
C TYR A 334 22.32 -7.17 -3.03
N PRO A 335 23.06 -6.52 -3.95
CA PRO A 335 23.22 -6.88 -5.36
C PRO A 335 24.07 -8.16 -5.52
N ASP A 336 23.74 -9.00 -6.49
CA ASP A 336 24.56 -10.16 -6.85
C ASP A 336 25.14 -10.00 -8.25
N GLU A 337 26.44 -9.80 -8.33
CA GLU A 337 27.18 -9.60 -9.59
C GLU A 337 27.23 -10.84 -10.47
N ASN A 338 26.81 -12.00 -9.96
CA ASN A 338 26.78 -13.24 -10.73
C ASN A 338 25.44 -13.49 -11.42
N TYR A 339 24.40 -12.75 -11.04
CA TYR A 339 23.06 -12.90 -11.59
C TYR A 339 22.64 -11.61 -12.28
N MET A 340 22.47 -11.70 -13.58
CA MET A 340 21.89 -10.63 -14.38
C MET A 340 20.57 -11.06 -14.97
N VAL A 341 19.69 -10.11 -15.12
CA VAL A 341 18.50 -10.27 -15.91
C VAL A 341 18.89 -10.48 -17.36
N SER A 342 18.41 -11.55 -17.97
CA SER A 342 18.56 -11.75 -19.40
C SER A 342 17.71 -10.72 -20.13
N THR A 343 18.37 -9.85 -20.85
CA THR A 343 17.73 -8.77 -21.58
C THR A 343 17.31 -9.13 -22.98
N GLY A 344 17.47 -10.39 -23.35
CA GLY A 344 17.33 -10.85 -24.73
C GLY A 344 16.04 -10.42 -25.41
N ASN A 345 14.89 -10.54 -24.83
CA ASN A 345 13.60 -10.11 -25.38
C ASN A 345 12.68 -9.62 -24.27
N ALA A 346 13.25 -9.04 -23.24
CA ALA A 346 12.45 -8.60 -22.13
C ALA A 346 11.52 -7.48 -22.57
N GLN A 347 10.32 -7.82 -22.81
CA GLN A 347 9.19 -6.91 -22.67
C GLN A 347 9.08 -6.42 -21.22
N TRP A 348 9.83 -7.05 -20.34
CA TRP A 348 10.06 -6.78 -18.93
C TRP A 348 11.54 -6.57 -18.73
N ALA A 349 11.94 -5.51 -18.16
CA ALA A 349 13.32 -5.32 -17.73
C ALA A 349 13.80 -6.40 -16.75
N THR A 350 13.01 -7.45 -16.47
CA THR A 350 13.09 -7.98 -15.14
C THR A 350 12.74 -9.42 -14.94
N SER A 351 12.11 -10.07 -15.87
CA SER A 351 11.49 -11.36 -15.53
C SER A 351 12.31 -12.57 -15.91
N THR A 352 13.48 -12.41 -16.51
CA THR A 352 14.22 -13.57 -16.98
C THR A 352 15.66 -13.55 -16.49
N PHE A 353 15.89 -14.22 -15.38
CA PHE A 353 17.25 -14.60 -15.00
C PHE A 353 17.74 -15.70 -15.92
N SER A 354 18.82 -15.47 -16.65
CA SER A 354 19.43 -16.50 -17.48
C SER A 354 20.31 -17.45 -16.68
N GLY A 355 20.65 -17.09 -15.45
CA GLY A 355 21.66 -17.80 -14.68
C GLY A 355 23.09 -17.61 -15.19
N GLU A 356 23.29 -16.75 -16.17
CA GLU A 356 24.63 -16.44 -16.68
C GLU A 356 25.25 -15.32 -15.87
N LYS A 357 26.55 -15.38 -15.72
CA LYS A 357 27.31 -14.36 -15.01
C LYS A 357 27.22 -13.04 -15.76
N ALA A 358 26.92 -11.98 -15.03
CA ALA A 358 26.87 -10.63 -15.56
C ALA A 358 28.21 -10.19 -16.18
N ASP A 359 28.15 -9.59 -17.37
CA ASP A 359 29.25 -8.78 -17.86
C ASP A 359 29.19 -7.37 -17.25
N THR A 360 29.92 -7.18 -16.17
CA THR A 360 29.94 -5.94 -15.43
C THR A 360 30.62 -4.77 -16.17
N SER A 361 31.16 -5.01 -17.35
CA SER A 361 31.76 -3.98 -18.21
C SER A 361 30.74 -3.31 -19.13
N THR A 362 29.51 -3.80 -19.19
CA THR A 362 28.45 -3.29 -20.08
C THR A 362 27.63 -2.17 -19.44
N ASP A 363 27.01 -1.34 -20.28
CA ASP A 363 26.03 -0.34 -19.84
C ASP A 363 24.83 -0.98 -19.15
N GLU A 364 24.48 -2.19 -19.53
CA GLU A 364 23.43 -3.03 -18.95
C GLU A 364 23.70 -3.32 -17.47
N TRP A 365 24.93 -3.71 -17.14
CA TRP A 365 25.35 -3.86 -15.76
C TRP A 365 25.23 -2.55 -14.97
N GLN A 366 25.61 -1.44 -15.58
CA GLN A 366 25.48 -0.12 -14.96
C GLN A 366 24.03 0.24 -14.69
N TYR A 367 23.13 -0.14 -15.59
CA TYR A 367 21.69 0.01 -15.35
C TYR A 367 21.21 -0.76 -14.11
N LEU A 368 21.49 -2.06 -14.06
CA LEU A 368 21.08 -2.90 -12.93
C LEU A 368 21.66 -2.40 -11.61
N ARG A 369 22.91 -1.97 -11.64
CA ARG A 369 23.61 -1.46 -10.47
C ARG A 369 23.13 -0.08 -10.03
N SER A 370 22.74 0.77 -10.97
CA SER A 370 22.30 2.14 -10.70
C SER A 370 20.78 2.31 -10.60
N GLY A 371 20.01 1.29 -10.91
CA GLY A 371 18.56 1.35 -11.01
C GLY A 371 18.05 2.23 -12.16
N ARG A 372 18.83 2.37 -13.24
CA ARG A 372 18.46 3.19 -14.40
C ARG A 372 18.14 2.32 -15.60
N ILE A 373 17.08 2.65 -16.32
CA ILE A 373 16.81 2.11 -17.64
C ILE A 373 17.68 2.85 -18.65
N THR A 374 18.62 2.14 -19.27
CA THR A 374 19.49 2.70 -20.30
C THR A 374 19.10 2.05 -21.62
N PRO A 375 18.86 2.84 -22.68
CA PRO A 375 18.67 2.29 -24.02
C PRO A 375 19.91 1.51 -24.42
N LYS A 376 19.72 0.34 -25.03
CA LYS A 376 20.82 -0.36 -25.66
C LYS A 376 21.36 0.44 -26.82
N SER A 377 22.61 0.18 -27.20
CA SER A 377 23.27 0.85 -28.33
C SER A 377 22.58 0.61 -29.68
N ASP A 378 21.74 -0.41 -29.77
CA ASP A 378 20.91 -0.72 -30.95
C ASP A 378 19.53 -0.04 -30.93
N GLY A 379 19.23 0.81 -29.91
CA GLY A 379 17.96 1.50 -29.75
C GLY A 379 16.86 0.67 -29.09
N THR A 380 17.14 -0.55 -28.66
CA THR A 380 16.20 -1.33 -27.85
C THR A 380 16.35 -0.92 -26.37
N GLN A 381 15.25 -0.88 -25.65
CA GLN A 381 15.26 -0.68 -24.19
C GLN A 381 15.26 -2.02 -23.49
N MET A 382 15.88 -2.05 -22.32
CA MET A 382 15.82 -3.20 -21.44
C MET A 382 14.48 -3.24 -20.71
#